data_b4da4acce4a624ffbc9ffc8b9a13dd27
#
_entry.id   b4da4acce4a624ffbc9ffc8b9a13dd27
#
_cell.length_a   1.000
_cell.length_b   1.000
_cell.length_c   1.000
_cell.angle_alpha   90.00
_cell.angle_beta   90.00
_cell.angle_gamma   90.00
#
_symmetry.space_group_name_H-M   'P 1'
#
loop_
_entity.id
_entity.type
_entity.pdbx_description
1 polymer ?
#
loop_
_entity_poly.entity_id
_entity_poly.type
_entity_poly.pdbx_seq_one_letter_code
_entity_poly.pdbx_strand_id
1 'polypeptide(L)'
;MERISNIMKTIGFIGLGLIGGSIAKTIRKFHPDYHILAYAKHKETLAAALNCGAIDGVLEEKDDRYRSCDYIFLCAPVEYNIEYLKYLKDIIKDGCIITDAGSVKGPIHKAVEELGMENCFIGGHPMAGSERSGFEYSSDHLLENAYYILTPGGQVPLEKIT
;
A
#
# COMPACT_ATOMS: atom_id res chain seq x y z
N MET A 1 -6.09 25.81 -19.71
CA MET A 1 -5.40 25.28 -18.52
C MET A 1 -6.44 24.47 -17.75
N GLU A 2 -6.59 23.20 -18.10
CA GLU A 2 -7.54 22.30 -17.41
C GLU A 2 -7.06 22.14 -15.97
N ARG A 3 -7.91 22.55 -15.03
CA ARG A 3 -7.77 22.13 -13.63
C ARG A 3 -7.94 20.61 -13.62
N ILE A 4 -6.84 19.88 -13.50
CA ILE A 4 -6.89 18.49 -13.06
C ILE A 4 -7.64 18.57 -11.72
N SER A 5 -8.88 18.10 -11.71
CA SER A 5 -9.64 17.98 -10.47
C SER A 5 -8.81 17.08 -9.56
N ASN A 6 -8.33 17.63 -8.48
CA ASN A 6 -7.61 16.89 -7.44
C ASN A 6 -8.65 15.98 -6.79
N ILE A 7 -8.89 14.80 -7.40
CA ILE A 7 -9.82 13.82 -6.87
C ILE A 7 -9.12 13.23 -5.65
N MET A 8 -9.66 13.54 -4.48
CA MET A 8 -9.21 12.97 -3.22
C MET A 8 -9.23 11.44 -3.32
N LYS A 9 -8.06 10.80 -3.09
CA LYS A 9 -7.92 9.35 -3.09
C LYS A 9 -7.90 8.82 -1.67
N THR A 10 -8.44 7.64 -1.48
CA THR A 10 -8.34 6.88 -0.24
C THR A 10 -7.30 5.77 -0.42
N ILE A 11 -6.31 5.77 0.44
CA ILE A 11 -5.19 4.82 0.42
C ILE A 11 -5.27 3.96 1.68
N GLY A 12 -5.25 2.66 1.50
CA GLY A 12 -5.19 1.69 2.60
C GLY A 12 -3.79 1.09 2.74
N PHE A 13 -3.32 0.93 3.96
CA PHE A 13 -2.07 0.23 4.27
C PHE A 13 -2.34 -0.99 5.14
N ILE A 14 -1.71 -2.09 4.79
CA ILE A 14 -1.62 -3.30 5.61
C ILE A 14 -0.15 -3.49 5.97
N GLY A 15 0.19 -3.12 7.20
CA GLY A 15 1.57 -3.04 7.69
C GLY A 15 2.17 -1.64 7.56
N LEU A 16 2.67 -1.13 8.67
CA LEU A 16 3.37 0.17 8.77
C LEU A 16 4.74 -0.02 9.42
N GLY A 17 5.59 -0.81 8.77
CA GLY A 17 7.01 -0.88 9.14
C GLY A 17 7.82 0.25 8.51
N LEU A 18 9.11 -0.01 8.32
CA LEU A 18 10.02 0.94 7.65
C LEU A 18 9.51 1.34 6.26
N ILE A 19 9.17 0.37 5.42
CA ILE A 19 8.78 0.64 4.03
C ILE A 19 7.35 1.20 3.96
N GLY A 20 6.37 0.54 4.58
CA GLY A 20 4.98 1.02 4.57
C GLY A 20 4.85 2.42 5.18
N GLY A 21 5.54 2.68 6.29
CA GLY A 21 5.60 4.00 6.92
C GLY A 21 6.24 5.06 6.03
N SER A 22 7.33 4.70 5.32
CA SER A 22 8.00 5.63 4.40
C SER A 22 7.15 5.94 3.17
N ILE A 23 6.44 4.95 2.62
CA ILE A 23 5.49 5.19 1.52
C ILE A 23 4.35 6.12 2.01
N ALA A 24 3.76 5.85 3.18
CA ALA A 24 2.69 6.68 3.73
C ALA A 24 3.13 8.14 3.95
N LYS A 25 4.31 8.34 4.53
CA LYS A 25 4.91 9.68 4.73
C LYS A 25 5.21 10.39 3.41
N THR A 26 5.69 9.65 2.41
CA THR A 26 5.95 10.20 1.07
C THR A 26 4.64 10.61 0.37
N ILE A 27 3.60 9.77 0.43
CA ILE A 27 2.28 10.12 -0.10
C ILE A 27 1.74 11.36 0.62
N ARG A 28 1.82 11.44 1.93
CA ARG A 28 1.38 12.62 2.70
C ARG A 28 2.10 13.90 2.28
N LYS A 29 3.39 13.81 1.99
CA LYS A 29 4.20 14.97 1.55
C LYS A 29 3.75 15.52 0.20
N PHE A 30 3.47 14.65 -0.77
CA PHE A 30 3.14 15.05 -2.13
C PHE A 30 1.64 15.17 -2.41
N HIS A 31 0.81 14.49 -1.61
CA HIS A 31 -0.64 14.46 -1.70
C HIS A 31 -1.28 14.66 -0.32
N PRO A 32 -1.17 15.87 0.26
CA PRO A 32 -1.66 16.15 1.61
C PRO A 32 -3.18 15.99 1.76
N ASP A 33 -3.91 16.06 0.66
CA ASP A 33 -5.37 15.91 0.57
C ASP A 33 -5.84 14.43 0.49
N TYR A 34 -4.92 13.46 0.31
CA TYR A 34 -5.31 12.06 0.28
C TYR A 34 -5.68 11.55 1.68
N HIS A 35 -6.72 10.73 1.73
CA HIS A 35 -7.15 10.07 2.96
C HIS A 35 -6.41 8.75 3.15
N ILE A 36 -5.58 8.66 4.17
CA ILE A 36 -4.70 7.51 4.42
C ILE A 36 -5.19 6.75 5.65
N LEU A 37 -5.54 5.49 5.43
CA LEU A 37 -5.98 4.54 6.46
C LEU A 37 -4.96 3.42 6.59
N ALA A 38 -4.75 2.90 7.80
CA ALA A 38 -3.79 1.84 8.00
C ALA A 38 -4.19 0.85 9.09
N TYR A 39 -3.80 -0.41 8.86
CA TYR A 39 -3.73 -1.44 9.86
C TYR A 39 -2.27 -1.82 10.13
N ALA A 40 -1.94 -2.02 11.38
CA ALA A 40 -0.68 -2.60 11.81
C ALA A 40 -0.91 -3.44 13.08
N LYS A 41 -0.11 -4.49 13.24
CA LYS A 41 -0.24 -5.41 14.37
C LYS A 41 -0.04 -4.74 15.73
N HIS A 42 0.85 -3.73 15.79
CA HIS A 42 1.19 -3.03 17.03
C HIS A 42 0.45 -1.69 17.12
N LYS A 43 -0.35 -1.52 18.17
CA LYS A 43 -1.13 -0.29 18.41
C LYS A 43 -0.26 0.95 18.57
N GLU A 44 0.94 0.78 19.12
CA GLU A 44 1.94 1.84 19.29
C GLU A 44 2.37 2.42 17.94
N THR A 45 2.54 1.56 16.94
CA THR A 45 2.84 1.99 15.55
C THR A 45 1.73 2.85 14.98
N LEU A 46 0.49 2.44 15.15
CA LEU A 46 -0.69 3.18 14.67
C LEU A 46 -0.82 4.53 15.37
N ALA A 47 -0.62 4.56 16.70
CA ALA A 47 -0.62 5.79 17.47
C ALA A 47 0.48 6.77 17.02
N ALA A 48 1.69 6.28 16.79
CA ALA A 48 2.80 7.10 16.29
C ALA A 48 2.51 7.65 14.89
N ALA A 49 1.92 6.83 14.01
CA ALA A 49 1.57 7.23 12.65
C ALA A 49 0.45 8.31 12.62
N LEU A 50 -0.55 8.20 13.49
CA LEU A 50 -1.58 9.22 13.68
C LEU A 50 -0.96 10.52 14.21
N ASN A 51 -0.15 10.42 15.25
CA ASN A 51 0.43 11.60 15.93
C ASN A 51 1.35 12.42 15.00
N CYS A 52 2.07 11.77 14.09
CA CYS A 52 2.91 12.48 13.13
C CYS A 52 2.17 12.87 11.84
N GLY A 53 0.88 12.56 11.72
CA GLY A 53 0.06 12.89 10.55
C GLY A 53 0.31 12.02 9.31
N ALA A 54 1.04 10.91 9.45
CA ALA A 54 1.30 9.99 8.32
C ALA A 54 0.01 9.29 7.86
N ILE A 55 -0.92 9.04 8.78
CA ILE A 55 -2.23 8.46 8.50
C ILE A 55 -3.35 9.30 9.11
N ASP A 56 -4.56 9.18 8.59
CA ASP A 56 -5.76 9.87 9.07
C ASP A 56 -6.64 8.97 9.94
N GLY A 57 -6.55 7.66 9.77
CA GLY A 57 -7.38 6.73 10.51
C GLY A 57 -6.76 5.34 10.64
N VAL A 58 -7.21 4.64 11.67
CA VAL A 58 -6.80 3.28 11.99
C VAL A 58 -7.85 2.28 11.50
N LEU A 59 -7.40 1.24 10.83
CA LEU A 59 -8.22 0.11 10.42
C LEU A 59 -8.05 -1.05 11.42
N GLU A 60 -9.11 -1.83 11.56
CA GLU A 60 -9.04 -3.12 12.23
C GLU A 60 -8.52 -4.20 11.27
N GLU A 61 -8.17 -5.36 11.81
CA GLU A 61 -7.87 -6.51 10.97
C GLU A 61 -9.13 -6.90 10.16
N LYS A 62 -8.98 -7.01 8.83
CA LYS A 62 -10.10 -7.30 7.92
C LYS A 62 -11.27 -6.31 8.04
N ASP A 63 -10.95 -5.03 8.02
CA ASP A 63 -11.89 -3.93 8.15
C ASP A 63 -12.66 -3.68 6.84
N ASP A 64 -13.97 -3.53 6.91
CA ASP A 64 -14.81 -3.28 5.74
C ASP A 64 -14.52 -1.96 5.04
N ARG A 65 -13.85 -1.02 5.70
CA ARG A 65 -13.47 0.28 5.09
C ARG A 65 -12.44 0.15 3.97
N TYR A 66 -11.79 -1.01 3.80
CA TYR A 66 -10.96 -1.26 2.61
C TYR A 66 -11.75 -1.15 1.31
N ARG A 67 -13.07 -1.36 1.33
CA ARG A 67 -13.93 -1.17 0.14
C ARG A 67 -13.95 0.25 -0.41
N SER A 68 -13.58 1.24 0.38
CA SER A 68 -13.51 2.64 -0.03
C SER A 68 -12.16 3.01 -0.66
N CYS A 69 -11.16 2.14 -0.57
CA CYS A 69 -9.81 2.44 -1.02
C CYS A 69 -9.70 2.45 -2.55
N ASP A 70 -8.96 3.42 -3.06
CA ASP A 70 -8.52 3.49 -4.46
C ASP A 70 -7.24 2.70 -4.68
N TYR A 71 -6.36 2.69 -3.66
CA TYR A 71 -5.11 1.93 -3.64
C TYR A 71 -4.96 1.25 -2.29
N ILE A 72 -4.41 0.03 -2.29
CA ILE A 72 -4.07 -0.71 -1.07
C ILE A 72 -2.63 -1.19 -1.17
N PHE A 73 -1.82 -0.81 -0.19
CA PHE A 73 -0.42 -1.23 -0.06
C PHE A 73 -0.30 -2.38 0.94
N LEU A 74 0.18 -3.52 0.47
CA LEU A 74 0.49 -4.69 1.28
C LEU A 74 1.97 -4.63 1.71
N CYS A 75 2.22 -4.17 2.91
CA CYS A 75 3.55 -3.95 3.46
C CYS A 75 3.84 -4.83 4.70
N ALA A 76 3.06 -5.87 4.90
CA ALA A 76 3.28 -6.91 5.90
C ALA A 76 4.14 -8.06 5.32
N PRO A 77 4.54 -9.06 6.12
CA PRO A 77 5.16 -10.27 5.60
C PRO A 77 4.31 -10.96 4.54
N VAL A 78 4.96 -11.67 3.59
CA VAL A 78 4.30 -12.20 2.38
C VAL A 78 3.11 -13.13 2.69
N GLU A 79 3.22 -13.95 3.72
CA GLU A 79 2.15 -14.86 4.13
C GLU A 79 0.90 -14.08 4.59
N TYR A 80 1.09 -13.01 5.35
CA TYR A 80 0.01 -12.11 5.76
C TYR A 80 -0.60 -11.37 4.57
N ASN A 81 0.23 -10.90 3.64
CA ASN A 81 -0.24 -10.24 2.43
C ASN A 81 -1.12 -11.16 1.59
N ILE A 82 -0.76 -12.45 1.48
CA ILE A 82 -1.56 -13.46 0.76
C ILE A 82 -2.91 -13.69 1.46
N GLU A 83 -2.94 -13.78 2.79
CA GLU A 83 -4.20 -13.91 3.53
C GLU A 83 -5.09 -12.68 3.37
N TYR A 84 -4.50 -11.49 3.29
CA TYR A 84 -5.25 -10.27 3.00
C TYR A 84 -5.78 -10.24 1.56
N LEU A 85 -5.04 -10.72 0.56
CA LEU A 85 -5.56 -10.84 -0.80
C LEU A 85 -6.85 -11.67 -0.87
N LYS A 86 -6.90 -12.79 -0.14
CA LYS A 86 -8.12 -13.63 -0.05
C LYS A 86 -9.31 -12.86 0.50
N TYR A 87 -9.09 -12.03 1.50
CA TYR A 87 -10.14 -11.19 2.08
C TYR A 87 -10.51 -10.03 1.16
N LEU A 88 -9.54 -9.32 0.61
CA LEU A 88 -9.75 -8.13 -0.21
C LEU A 88 -10.47 -8.45 -1.52
N LYS A 89 -10.26 -9.64 -2.08
CA LYS A 89 -10.93 -10.10 -3.30
C LYS A 89 -12.43 -9.84 -3.31
N ASP A 90 -13.08 -10.07 -2.16
CA ASP A 90 -14.53 -10.04 -2.05
C ASP A 90 -15.07 -8.64 -1.68
N ILE A 91 -14.20 -7.69 -1.32
CA ILE A 91 -14.65 -6.40 -0.79
C ILE A 91 -14.15 -5.18 -1.54
N ILE A 92 -13.06 -5.26 -2.29
CA ILE A 92 -12.53 -4.09 -3.01
C ILE A 92 -13.51 -3.60 -4.07
N LYS A 93 -13.56 -2.29 -4.25
CA LYS A 93 -14.36 -1.68 -5.32
C LYS A 93 -13.69 -1.84 -6.68
N ASP A 94 -14.50 -1.74 -7.73
CA ASP A 94 -14.00 -1.69 -9.10
C ASP A 94 -13.00 -0.55 -9.29
N GLY A 95 -11.89 -0.84 -9.96
CA GLY A 95 -10.83 0.13 -10.20
C GLY A 95 -9.83 0.30 -9.05
N CYS A 96 -10.04 -0.33 -7.90
CA CYS A 96 -9.03 -0.38 -6.85
C CYS A 96 -7.78 -1.12 -7.34
N ILE A 97 -6.61 -0.58 -7.04
CA ILE A 97 -5.33 -1.25 -7.30
C ILE A 97 -4.72 -1.70 -5.99
N ILE A 98 -4.32 -2.95 -5.93
CA ILE A 98 -3.55 -3.52 -4.83
C ILE A 98 -2.09 -3.64 -5.28
N THR A 99 -1.17 -3.22 -4.43
CA THR A 99 0.27 -3.38 -4.63
C THR A 99 0.93 -3.90 -3.36
N ASP A 100 2.05 -4.58 -3.51
CA ASP A 100 2.87 -4.97 -2.38
C ASP A 100 4.24 -4.28 -2.42
N ALA A 101 5.00 -4.39 -1.36
CA ALA A 101 6.35 -3.84 -1.25
C ALA A 101 7.41 -4.91 -0.93
N GLY A 102 7.07 -6.18 -1.05
CA GLY A 102 7.97 -7.29 -0.73
C GLY A 102 9.09 -7.48 -1.75
N SER A 103 10.24 -7.97 -1.30
CA SER A 103 11.38 -8.27 -2.17
C SER A 103 11.19 -9.57 -2.99
N VAL A 104 10.34 -10.47 -2.54
CA VAL A 104 10.06 -11.76 -3.19
C VAL A 104 8.70 -11.71 -3.84
N LYS A 105 8.65 -11.92 -5.17
CA LYS A 105 7.43 -11.77 -5.98
C LYS A 105 6.72 -13.08 -6.31
N GLY A 106 7.45 -14.21 -6.36
CA GLY A 106 6.87 -15.50 -6.79
C GLY A 106 5.62 -15.92 -6.02
N PRO A 107 5.66 -16.04 -4.68
CA PRO A 107 4.52 -16.50 -3.90
C PRO A 107 3.29 -15.59 -4.02
N ILE A 108 3.47 -14.26 -4.01
CA ILE A 108 2.34 -13.33 -4.07
C ILE A 108 1.71 -13.30 -5.48
N HIS A 109 2.50 -13.34 -6.55
CA HIS A 109 1.97 -13.43 -7.90
C HIS A 109 1.20 -14.73 -8.13
N LYS A 110 1.70 -15.85 -7.63
CA LYS A 110 0.97 -17.12 -7.68
C LYS A 110 -0.39 -17.02 -6.97
N ALA A 111 -0.43 -16.43 -5.80
CA ALA A 111 -1.69 -16.22 -5.07
C ALA A 111 -2.65 -15.30 -5.85
N VAL A 112 -2.14 -14.24 -6.48
CA VAL A 112 -2.93 -13.33 -7.32
C VAL A 112 -3.56 -14.08 -8.49
N GLU A 113 -2.81 -14.94 -9.19
CA GLU A 113 -3.31 -15.78 -10.27
C GLU A 113 -4.39 -16.76 -9.78
N GLU A 114 -4.12 -17.48 -8.69
CA GLU A 114 -5.06 -18.44 -8.10
C GLU A 114 -6.37 -17.78 -7.65
N LEU A 115 -6.31 -16.49 -7.27
CA LEU A 115 -7.47 -15.70 -6.85
C LEU A 115 -8.17 -14.98 -8.03
N GLY A 116 -7.58 -14.97 -9.22
CA GLY A 116 -8.10 -14.24 -10.38
C GLY A 116 -8.06 -12.73 -10.21
N MET A 117 -7.02 -12.19 -9.58
CA MET A 117 -6.87 -10.76 -9.25
C MET A 117 -5.83 -10.05 -10.13
N GLU A 118 -5.42 -10.61 -11.26
CA GLU A 118 -4.36 -10.08 -12.13
C GLU A 118 -4.69 -8.71 -12.74
N ASN A 119 -5.98 -8.38 -12.84
CA ASN A 119 -6.45 -7.11 -13.37
C ASN A 119 -6.36 -5.93 -12.38
N CYS A 120 -6.16 -6.21 -11.10
CA CYS A 120 -6.13 -5.19 -10.04
C CYS A 120 -4.86 -5.24 -9.17
N PHE A 121 -3.90 -6.12 -9.48
CA PHE A 121 -2.67 -6.25 -8.72
C PHE A 121 -1.45 -5.80 -9.53
N ILE A 122 -0.64 -4.94 -8.93
CA ILE A 122 0.66 -4.53 -9.44
C ILE A 122 1.68 -4.81 -8.35
N GLY A 123 2.54 -5.82 -8.55
CA GLY A 123 3.63 -6.07 -7.63
C GLY A 123 4.59 -4.89 -7.60
N GLY A 124 5.10 -4.57 -6.42
CA GLY A 124 6.06 -3.50 -6.21
C GLY A 124 7.27 -3.96 -5.41
N HIS A 125 8.42 -3.38 -5.69
CA HIS A 125 9.64 -3.59 -4.91
C HIS A 125 10.46 -2.31 -4.87
N PRO A 126 10.39 -1.53 -3.77
CA PRO A 126 11.28 -0.41 -3.57
C PRO A 126 12.71 -0.92 -3.36
N MET A 127 13.63 -0.45 -4.20
CA MET A 127 15.08 -0.73 -4.06
C MET A 127 15.69 0.20 -3.03
N ALA A 128 15.06 0.26 -1.86
CA ALA A 128 15.46 1.07 -0.73
C ALA A 128 15.21 0.31 0.56
N GLY A 129 15.94 0.64 1.59
CA GLY A 129 15.81 0.02 2.90
C GLY A 129 16.92 0.47 3.83
N SER A 130 16.92 -0.06 5.02
CA SER A 130 18.01 0.09 5.97
C SER A 130 18.16 -1.18 6.80
N GLU A 131 19.24 -1.28 7.58
CA GLU A 131 19.40 -2.35 8.57
C GLU A 131 18.43 -2.25 9.73
N ARG A 132 17.76 -1.09 9.88
CA ARG A 132 16.77 -0.82 10.91
C ARG A 132 15.39 -1.25 10.43
N SER A 133 14.55 -1.65 11.35
CA SER A 133 13.15 -2.01 11.10
C SER A 133 12.22 -1.22 12.01
N GLY A 134 10.97 -1.09 11.62
CA GLY A 134 9.95 -0.39 12.40
C GLY A 134 9.58 0.99 11.84
N PHE A 135 8.40 1.45 12.22
CA PHE A 135 7.84 2.72 11.78
C PHE A 135 8.68 3.92 12.24
N GLU A 136 9.30 3.84 13.40
CA GLU A 136 10.15 4.89 13.98
C GLU A 136 11.35 5.25 13.10
N TYR A 137 11.79 4.35 12.24
CA TYR A 137 12.87 4.58 11.27
C TYR A 137 12.38 4.97 9.88
N SER A 138 11.07 4.99 9.67
CA SER A 138 10.49 5.41 8.39
C SER A 138 10.67 6.89 8.15
N SER A 139 10.85 7.25 6.88
CA SER A 139 11.09 8.63 6.46
C SER A 139 10.48 8.90 5.08
N ASP A 140 10.03 10.12 4.85
CA ASP A 140 9.62 10.60 3.53
C ASP A 140 10.79 10.77 2.55
N HIS A 141 12.02 10.57 3.01
CA HIS A 141 13.25 10.61 2.20
C HIS A 141 13.80 9.22 1.83
N LEU A 142 13.32 8.14 2.47
CA LEU A 142 13.87 6.80 2.26
C LEU A 142 13.81 6.35 0.80
N LEU A 143 12.79 6.77 0.08
CA LEU A 143 12.55 6.39 -1.32
C LEU A 143 13.14 7.39 -2.33
N GLU A 144 13.72 8.49 -1.88
CA GLU A 144 14.32 9.48 -2.77
C GLU A 144 15.50 8.88 -3.56
N ASN A 145 15.47 9.09 -4.87
CA ASN A 145 16.48 8.56 -5.80
C ASN A 145 16.59 7.02 -5.82
N ALA A 146 15.64 6.31 -5.23
CA ALA A 146 15.59 4.85 -5.31
C ALA A 146 14.77 4.39 -6.51
N TYR A 147 15.16 3.27 -7.10
CA TYR A 147 14.31 2.59 -8.07
C TYR A 147 13.13 1.95 -7.34
N TYR A 148 11.95 2.07 -7.93
CA TYR A 148 10.77 1.33 -7.50
C TYR A 148 10.35 0.42 -8.65
N ILE A 149 10.62 -0.88 -8.52
CA ILE A 149 10.34 -1.86 -9.57
C ILE A 149 8.86 -2.24 -9.49
N LEU A 150 8.17 -2.12 -10.62
CA LEU A 150 6.79 -2.57 -10.76
C LEU A 150 6.73 -3.86 -11.57
N THR A 151 5.95 -4.80 -11.10
CA THR A 151 5.68 -6.08 -11.77
C THR A 151 4.16 -6.25 -11.96
N PRO A 152 3.56 -5.55 -12.94
CA PRO A 152 2.12 -5.64 -13.18
C PRO A 152 1.75 -7.03 -13.69
N GLY A 153 0.56 -7.49 -13.33
CA GLY A 153 -0.09 -8.62 -13.98
C GLY A 153 -0.40 -8.27 -15.45
N GLY A 154 -0.42 -9.28 -16.33
CA GLY A 154 -0.65 -9.07 -17.77
C GLY A 154 -2.03 -8.51 -18.12
N GLN A 155 -2.94 -8.39 -17.17
CA GLN A 155 -4.30 -7.88 -17.34
C GLN A 155 -4.51 -6.47 -16.76
N VAL A 156 -3.48 -5.86 -16.17
CA VAL A 156 -3.59 -4.50 -15.64
C VAL A 156 -3.58 -3.50 -16.80
N PRO A 157 -4.57 -2.59 -16.91
CA PRO A 157 -4.58 -1.55 -17.91
C PRO A 157 -3.35 -0.63 -17.81
N LEU A 158 -2.78 -0.25 -18.95
CA LEU A 158 -1.55 0.56 -19.00
C LEU A 158 -1.69 1.89 -18.23
N GLU A 159 -2.86 2.53 -18.32
CA GLU A 159 -3.16 3.76 -17.58
C GLU A 159 -3.13 3.64 -16.06
N LYS A 160 -3.11 2.41 -15.53
CA LYS A 160 -2.98 2.15 -14.10
C LYS A 160 -1.52 1.96 -13.66
N ILE A 161 -0.62 1.80 -14.63
CA ILE A 161 0.81 1.57 -14.39
C ILE A 161 1.60 2.89 -14.53
N THR A 162 1.10 3.82 -15.32
CA THR A 162 1.69 5.15 -15.56
C THR A 162 1.08 6.20 -14.64
#